data_2bd2539a238e1acf25ddc500600128fe
#
_entry.id   2bd2539a238e1acf25ddc500600128fe
#
_cell.length_a   1.000
_cell.length_b   1.000
_cell.length_c   1.000
_cell.angle_alpha   90.00
_cell.angle_beta   90.00
_cell.angle_gamma   90.00
#
_symmetry.space_group_name_H-M   'P 1'
#
loop_
_entity.id
_entity.type
_entity.pdbx_description
1 polymer ?
#
loop_
_entity_poly.entity_id
_entity_poly.type
_entity_poly.pdbx_seq_one_letter_code
_entity_poly.pdbx_strand_id
1 'polypeptide(L)'
;MEEALAAAFKAEGRIIKRAHPYDAKKKHGFIASQREGIEVFRSIPPDAPLIVAEAVWQYSHHVLAGLTTHRGPILTVANWSGQWPGLVGLLNLNASLTKAGVTYATLWSETFTDAFFQNGLREWLETNRVTHDQSHVRDLAHLKLPAEDERLGRDFGRRFRTQKAILGVFDEGCMGMFNAIIPDDLLHATGCFKERLSQSTLYAAMREVSDADAASVFTWLKRKGLQMNLGTDEATQLTESQVLLQCKMYIAALRLADEFGCDAIGIQYQQGLKDLAPASDLVEGMLNNADRPPVRSADGKRLLFEGEALPHFNEVDECAGLDGLVTYRLWRELGFAPENTLHDLRWGAEVKRALLPARSGGQECPPHSDPYIWVLLISGAAPPAHFIGGWKGACSERQPAMYFRLGGGTMKGISKPGHIVWSRIFVKDNALHGDVGVAEVVQLPEAETQRRWQETTPQWPIMHTVFQGITRDQMMARHQSNHIQVVYAPNEKQAHRAARIKAAALRELGLHVSLCGEVKVS
;
A
#
# COMPACT_ATOMS: atom_id res chain seq x y z
N MET A 1 9.42 22.30 -4.30
CA MET A 1 9.54 21.41 -5.47
C MET A 1 9.61 22.17 -6.79
N GLU A 2 8.62 22.96 -7.17
CA GLU A 2 8.53 23.61 -8.50
C GLU A 2 9.74 24.50 -8.83
N GLU A 3 10.17 25.35 -7.92
CA GLU A 3 11.34 26.24 -8.10
C GLU A 3 12.64 25.44 -8.28
N ALA A 4 12.84 24.38 -7.48
CA ALA A 4 14.02 23.53 -7.58
C ALA A 4 14.05 22.75 -8.91
N LEU A 5 12.89 22.23 -9.35
CA LEU A 5 12.75 21.57 -10.63
C LEU A 5 13.02 22.54 -11.80
N ALA A 6 12.44 23.73 -11.74
CA ALA A 6 12.69 24.77 -12.76
C ALA A 6 14.18 25.16 -12.82
N ALA A 7 14.87 25.25 -11.68
CA ALA A 7 16.31 25.51 -11.63
C ALA A 7 17.13 24.38 -12.25
N ALA A 8 16.76 23.12 -12.03
CA ALA A 8 17.44 21.97 -12.66
C ALA A 8 17.31 21.98 -14.19
N PHE A 9 16.12 22.25 -14.72
CA PHE A 9 15.93 22.40 -16.18
C PHE A 9 16.68 23.60 -16.76
N LYS A 10 16.72 24.72 -16.03
CA LYS A 10 17.46 25.91 -16.45
C LYS A 10 18.97 25.67 -16.52
N ALA A 11 19.52 24.84 -15.62
CA ALA A 11 20.92 24.44 -15.64
C ALA A 11 21.27 23.66 -16.93
N GLU A 12 20.32 22.93 -17.50
CA GLU A 12 20.44 22.22 -18.78
C GLU A 12 19.96 23.08 -19.98
N GLY A 13 19.86 24.39 -19.82
CA GLY A 13 19.49 25.34 -20.88
C GLY A 13 18.03 25.26 -21.34
N ARG A 14 17.15 24.72 -20.52
CA ARG A 14 15.72 24.56 -20.81
C ARG A 14 14.87 25.39 -19.86
N ILE A 15 13.73 25.87 -20.36
CA ILE A 15 12.74 26.60 -19.56
C ILE A 15 11.45 25.78 -19.55
N ILE A 16 10.98 25.41 -18.36
CA ILE A 16 9.67 24.80 -18.18
C ILE A 16 8.63 25.88 -17.87
N LYS A 17 7.42 25.67 -18.36
CA LYS A 17 6.26 26.53 -18.09
C LYS A 17 5.18 25.71 -17.43
N ARG A 18 4.58 26.28 -16.41
CA ARG A 18 3.42 25.67 -15.76
C ARG A 18 2.24 25.64 -16.72
N ALA A 19 1.64 24.45 -16.90
CA ALA A 19 0.51 24.27 -17.80
C ALA A 19 -0.82 24.77 -17.21
N HIS A 20 -0.89 24.97 -15.89
CA HIS A 20 -2.07 25.49 -15.21
C HIS A 20 -1.66 26.44 -14.08
N PRO A 21 -2.45 27.50 -13.80
CA PRO A 21 -2.07 28.50 -12.83
C PRO A 21 -2.17 27.99 -11.38
N TYR A 22 -1.43 28.64 -10.49
CA TYR A 22 -1.66 28.55 -9.06
C TYR A 22 -3.01 29.16 -8.72
N ASP A 23 -3.85 28.45 -7.95
CA ASP A 23 -5.12 28.96 -7.47
C ASP A 23 -4.94 29.65 -6.10
N ALA A 24 -4.97 30.98 -6.10
CA ALA A 24 -4.76 31.77 -4.90
C ALA A 24 -5.86 31.58 -3.84
N LYS A 25 -7.08 31.17 -4.24
CA LYS A 25 -8.18 30.88 -3.32
C LYS A 25 -7.99 29.53 -2.64
N LYS A 26 -7.59 28.53 -3.39
CA LYS A 26 -7.29 27.19 -2.88
C LYS A 26 -5.91 27.13 -2.20
N LYS A 27 -5.05 28.11 -2.41
CA LYS A 27 -3.65 28.17 -1.94
C LYS A 27 -2.79 26.98 -2.43
N HIS A 28 -3.11 26.44 -3.60
CA HIS A 28 -2.35 25.38 -4.25
C HIS A 28 -2.54 25.42 -5.78
N GLY A 29 -1.70 24.66 -6.50
CA GLY A 29 -1.80 24.48 -7.93
C GLY A 29 -2.02 23.02 -8.33
N PHE A 30 -2.65 22.21 -7.46
CA PHE A 30 -2.93 20.82 -7.74
C PHE A 30 -4.20 20.67 -8.57
N ILE A 31 -4.21 19.70 -9.46
CA ILE A 31 -5.40 19.28 -10.18
C ILE A 31 -6.25 18.44 -9.23
N ALA A 32 -7.40 18.97 -8.83
CA ALA A 32 -8.23 18.41 -7.76
C ALA A 32 -9.48 17.65 -8.26
N SER A 33 -9.66 17.56 -9.59
CA SER A 33 -10.77 16.83 -10.18
C SER A 33 -10.44 16.39 -11.61
N GLN A 34 -11.16 15.38 -12.09
CA GLN A 34 -11.06 14.91 -13.48
C GLN A 34 -11.46 16.01 -14.48
N ARG A 35 -12.47 16.81 -14.15
CA ARG A 35 -12.88 17.98 -14.95
C ARG A 35 -11.73 18.99 -15.11
N GLU A 36 -11.11 19.36 -13.99
CA GLU A 36 -9.98 20.29 -13.99
C GLU A 36 -8.80 19.73 -14.80
N GLY A 37 -8.49 18.44 -14.68
CA GLY A 37 -7.49 17.78 -15.49
C GLY A 37 -7.81 17.85 -16.99
N ILE A 38 -9.02 17.54 -17.40
CA ILE A 38 -9.46 17.64 -18.80
C ILE A 38 -9.31 19.08 -19.32
N GLU A 39 -9.70 20.08 -18.53
CA GLU A 39 -9.59 21.50 -18.91
C GLU A 39 -8.13 21.92 -19.10
N VAL A 40 -7.24 21.48 -18.22
CA VAL A 40 -5.79 21.73 -18.35
C VAL A 40 -5.24 21.09 -19.63
N PHE A 41 -5.52 19.83 -19.89
CA PHE A 41 -4.99 19.13 -21.08
C PHE A 41 -5.53 19.66 -22.41
N ARG A 42 -6.73 20.27 -22.43
CA ARG A 42 -7.23 20.97 -23.61
C ARG A 42 -6.39 22.18 -24.03
N SER A 43 -5.66 22.76 -23.08
CA SER A 43 -4.78 23.92 -23.34
C SER A 43 -3.34 23.54 -23.67
N ILE A 44 -2.96 22.27 -23.52
CA ILE A 44 -1.61 21.76 -23.80
C ILE A 44 -1.55 21.28 -25.26
N PRO A 45 -0.54 21.73 -26.06
CA PRO A 45 -0.32 21.16 -27.37
C PRO A 45 -0.10 19.64 -27.25
N PRO A 46 -0.79 18.80 -28.05
CA PRO A 46 -0.84 17.35 -27.85
C PRO A 46 0.52 16.64 -28.05
N ASP A 47 1.48 17.29 -28.70
CA ASP A 47 2.81 16.74 -28.97
C ASP A 47 3.93 17.44 -28.15
N ALA A 48 3.58 18.36 -27.24
CA ALA A 48 4.56 19.07 -26.43
C ALA A 48 5.23 18.12 -25.41
N PRO A 49 6.54 18.26 -25.15
CA PRO A 49 7.16 17.57 -24.03
C PRO A 49 6.47 17.97 -22.72
N LEU A 50 6.07 16.97 -21.95
CA LEU A 50 5.27 17.16 -20.76
C LEU A 50 5.98 16.63 -19.52
N ILE A 51 6.03 17.45 -18.46
CA ILE A 51 6.53 17.06 -17.15
C ILE A 51 5.35 17.00 -16.18
N VAL A 52 5.11 15.82 -15.61
CA VAL A 52 4.11 15.63 -14.55
C VAL A 52 4.83 15.55 -13.22
N ALA A 53 4.73 16.62 -12.43
CA ALA A 53 5.46 16.79 -11.19
C ALA A 53 4.54 16.49 -9.98
N GLU A 54 4.81 15.38 -9.31
CA GLU A 54 4.05 14.91 -8.15
C GLU A 54 4.67 15.46 -6.86
N ALA A 55 4.01 16.43 -6.26
CA ALA A 55 4.43 17.02 -4.99
C ALA A 55 3.62 16.49 -3.80
N VAL A 56 2.46 15.92 -4.07
CA VAL A 56 1.50 15.39 -3.09
C VAL A 56 0.83 14.14 -3.64
N TRP A 57 -0.05 13.52 -2.84
CA TRP A 57 -0.93 12.47 -3.34
C TRP A 57 -1.85 12.99 -4.45
N GLN A 58 -1.86 12.29 -5.59
CA GLN A 58 -2.70 12.60 -6.75
C GLN A 58 -3.56 11.40 -7.12
N TYR A 59 -4.85 11.60 -7.24
CA TYR A 59 -5.73 10.61 -7.85
C TYR A 59 -5.39 10.50 -9.34
N SER A 60 -4.89 9.35 -9.80
CA SER A 60 -4.50 9.18 -11.20
C SER A 60 -5.67 9.42 -12.18
N HIS A 61 -6.91 9.15 -11.76
CA HIS A 61 -8.12 9.45 -12.53
C HIS A 61 -8.26 10.94 -12.90
N HIS A 62 -7.68 11.86 -12.14
CA HIS A 62 -7.77 13.30 -12.44
C HIS A 62 -6.97 13.70 -13.67
N VAL A 63 -5.92 12.96 -14.02
CA VAL A 63 -4.97 13.33 -15.08
C VAL A 63 -4.91 12.31 -16.22
N LEU A 64 -5.34 11.07 -16.01
CA LEU A 64 -5.27 10.01 -17.02
C LEU A 64 -6.00 10.35 -18.31
N ALA A 65 -7.17 11.02 -18.22
CA ALA A 65 -7.95 11.40 -19.41
C ALA A 65 -7.15 12.25 -20.40
N GLY A 66 -6.21 13.05 -19.92
CA GLY A 66 -5.28 13.81 -20.76
C GLY A 66 -4.04 13.02 -21.14
N LEU A 67 -3.44 12.32 -20.18
CA LEU A 67 -2.18 11.58 -20.40
C LEU A 67 -2.35 10.41 -21.38
N THR A 68 -3.49 9.72 -21.38
CA THR A 68 -3.74 8.60 -22.31
C THR A 68 -3.90 9.03 -23.77
N THR A 69 -4.17 10.31 -24.03
CA THR A 69 -4.31 10.86 -25.38
C THR A 69 -3.18 11.79 -25.78
N HIS A 70 -2.24 12.06 -24.88
CA HIS A 70 -1.06 12.87 -25.16
C HIS A 70 -0.06 12.09 -26.02
N ARG A 71 0.52 12.74 -27.04
CA ARG A 71 1.44 12.11 -28.00
C ARG A 71 2.90 12.52 -27.81
N GLY A 72 3.13 13.64 -27.11
CA GLY A 72 4.47 14.10 -26.79
C GLY A 72 5.17 13.23 -25.73
N PRO A 73 6.48 13.39 -25.54
CA PRO A 73 7.20 12.67 -24.50
C PRO A 73 6.73 13.11 -23.10
N ILE A 74 6.55 12.14 -22.22
CA ILE A 74 6.10 12.35 -20.82
C ILE A 74 7.25 12.01 -19.89
N LEU A 75 7.58 12.92 -18.98
CA LEU A 75 8.44 12.70 -17.83
C LEU A 75 7.64 12.87 -16.55
N THR A 76 7.54 11.83 -15.75
CA THR A 76 6.97 11.93 -14.39
C THR A 76 8.10 12.18 -13.40
N VAL A 77 7.89 13.11 -12.44
CA VAL A 77 8.91 13.52 -11.47
C VAL A 77 8.31 13.67 -10.09
N ALA A 78 9.01 13.18 -9.06
CA ALA A 78 8.67 13.48 -7.68
C ALA A 78 9.91 13.92 -6.88
N ASN A 79 9.68 14.72 -5.84
CA ASN A 79 10.71 14.93 -4.85
C ASN A 79 10.63 13.85 -3.76
N TRP A 80 11.80 13.39 -3.35
CA TRP A 80 11.94 12.43 -2.27
C TRP A 80 11.80 13.15 -0.94
N SER A 81 10.61 13.09 -0.33
CA SER A 81 10.29 13.80 0.90
C SER A 81 9.36 12.97 1.79
N GLY A 82 9.67 12.91 3.06
CA GLY A 82 8.84 12.21 4.05
C GLY A 82 7.51 12.89 4.34
N GLN A 83 7.48 14.22 4.37
CA GLN A 83 6.31 14.99 4.80
C GLN A 83 5.16 14.98 3.78
N TRP A 84 5.48 15.09 2.50
CA TRP A 84 4.50 15.15 1.44
C TRP A 84 4.53 13.85 0.64
N PRO A 85 3.38 13.21 0.38
CA PRO A 85 3.34 11.92 -0.30
C PRO A 85 3.51 12.04 -1.84
N GLY A 86 4.41 12.91 -2.32
CA GLY A 86 4.69 13.06 -3.75
C GLY A 86 5.25 11.79 -4.37
N LEU A 87 6.13 11.09 -3.64
CA LEU A 87 6.67 9.81 -4.09
C LEU A 87 5.57 8.74 -4.21
N VAL A 88 4.64 8.70 -3.26
CA VAL A 88 3.47 7.80 -3.29
C VAL A 88 2.58 8.14 -4.50
N GLY A 89 2.37 9.44 -4.76
CA GLY A 89 1.67 9.94 -5.95
C GLY A 89 2.34 9.53 -7.25
N LEU A 90 3.67 9.67 -7.33
CA LEU A 90 4.46 9.25 -8.50
C LEU A 90 4.31 7.76 -8.79
N LEU A 91 4.44 6.91 -7.78
CA LEU A 91 4.31 5.46 -7.93
C LEU A 91 2.90 5.05 -8.37
N ASN A 92 1.85 5.68 -7.81
CA ASN A 92 0.48 5.50 -8.26
C ASN A 92 0.30 5.91 -9.73
N LEU A 93 0.81 7.09 -10.12
CA LEU A 93 0.69 7.58 -11.49
C LEU A 93 1.44 6.68 -12.48
N ASN A 94 2.69 6.34 -12.19
CA ASN A 94 3.51 5.48 -13.04
C ASN A 94 2.86 4.12 -13.28
N ALA A 95 2.36 3.49 -12.24
CA ALA A 95 1.64 2.22 -12.37
C ALA A 95 0.33 2.37 -13.17
N SER A 96 -0.36 3.50 -13.01
CA SER A 96 -1.58 3.79 -13.76
C SER A 96 -1.29 4.03 -15.25
N LEU A 97 -0.19 4.71 -15.59
CA LEU A 97 0.29 4.88 -16.97
C LEU A 97 0.71 3.55 -17.58
N THR A 98 1.45 2.73 -16.83
CA THR A 98 1.84 1.37 -17.25
C THR A 98 0.61 0.52 -17.58
N LYS A 99 -0.39 0.48 -16.70
CA LYS A 99 -1.64 -0.24 -16.94
C LYS A 99 -2.40 0.30 -18.16
N ALA A 100 -2.39 1.62 -18.35
CA ALA A 100 -3.03 2.26 -19.50
C ALA A 100 -2.26 2.10 -20.83
N GLY A 101 -1.07 1.48 -20.82
CA GLY A 101 -0.23 1.33 -22.01
C GLY A 101 0.41 2.64 -22.48
N VAL A 102 0.54 3.65 -21.61
CA VAL A 102 1.16 4.93 -21.94
C VAL A 102 2.67 4.85 -21.73
N THR A 103 3.43 5.27 -22.73
CA THR A 103 4.90 5.37 -22.61
C THR A 103 5.28 6.63 -21.85
N TYR A 104 6.14 6.49 -20.84
CA TYR A 104 6.66 7.59 -20.03
C TYR A 104 8.10 7.32 -19.58
N ALA A 105 8.82 8.36 -19.20
CA ALA A 105 10.05 8.30 -18.42
C ALA A 105 9.76 8.77 -16.99
N THR A 106 10.58 8.41 -16.00
CA THR A 106 10.37 8.77 -14.59
C THR A 106 11.68 9.11 -13.90
N LEU A 107 11.67 10.10 -13.02
CA LEU A 107 12.81 10.50 -12.19
C LEU A 107 12.34 10.93 -10.79
N TRP A 108 13.24 10.83 -9.81
CA TRP A 108 13.00 11.23 -8.42
C TRP A 108 14.28 11.81 -7.81
N SER A 109 14.14 12.72 -6.86
CA SER A 109 15.26 13.31 -6.14
C SER A 109 14.74 14.11 -4.95
N GLU A 110 15.55 14.32 -3.91
CA GLU A 110 15.21 15.24 -2.83
C GLU A 110 15.23 16.70 -3.30
N THR A 111 16.28 17.07 -4.03
CA THR A 111 16.60 18.47 -4.36
C THR A 111 16.73 18.73 -5.86
N PHE A 112 16.71 17.68 -6.69
CA PHE A 112 16.97 17.72 -8.14
C PHE A 112 18.39 18.15 -8.55
N THR A 113 19.34 18.09 -7.60
CA THR A 113 20.74 18.49 -7.80
C THR A 113 21.73 17.32 -7.75
N ASP A 114 21.27 16.14 -7.37
CA ASP A 114 22.10 14.94 -7.34
C ASP A 114 22.42 14.40 -8.75
N ALA A 115 23.51 13.63 -8.83
CA ALA A 115 24.00 13.12 -10.10
C ALA A 115 23.02 12.15 -10.79
N PHE A 116 22.26 11.36 -10.03
CA PHE A 116 21.24 10.47 -10.57
C PHE A 116 20.19 11.26 -11.35
N PHE A 117 19.63 12.30 -10.73
CA PHE A 117 18.60 13.12 -11.35
C PHE A 117 19.15 13.89 -12.55
N GLN A 118 20.32 14.54 -12.42
CA GLN A 118 20.91 15.34 -13.48
C GLN A 118 21.28 14.51 -14.72
N ASN A 119 21.85 13.32 -14.53
CA ASN A 119 22.18 12.42 -15.63
C ASN A 119 20.91 11.91 -16.33
N GLY A 120 19.91 11.48 -15.58
CA GLY A 120 18.64 11.05 -16.14
C GLY A 120 17.90 12.18 -16.85
N LEU A 121 17.97 13.41 -16.34
CA LEU A 121 17.38 14.58 -17.02
C LEU A 121 18.05 14.85 -18.37
N ARG A 122 19.38 14.80 -18.46
CA ARG A 122 20.12 14.94 -19.74
C ARG A 122 19.73 13.85 -20.71
N GLU A 123 19.72 12.58 -20.27
CA GLU A 123 19.29 11.46 -21.10
C GLU A 123 17.88 11.69 -21.66
N TRP A 124 16.94 12.14 -20.80
CA TRP A 124 15.57 12.43 -21.23
C TRP A 124 15.50 13.58 -22.24
N LEU A 125 16.25 14.67 -22.01
CA LEU A 125 16.29 15.81 -22.92
C LEU A 125 16.87 15.47 -24.29
N GLU A 126 17.74 14.48 -24.38
CA GLU A 126 18.37 14.03 -25.60
C GLU A 126 17.57 12.94 -26.34
N THR A 127 16.97 12.01 -25.57
CA THR A 127 16.41 10.77 -26.12
C THR A 127 14.91 10.57 -25.84
N ASN A 128 14.29 11.41 -25.02
CA ASN A 128 12.95 11.24 -24.45
C ASN A 128 12.79 9.95 -23.61
N ARG A 129 13.87 9.39 -23.11
CA ARG A 129 13.92 8.16 -22.31
C ARG A 129 14.83 8.35 -21.11
N VAL A 130 14.62 7.53 -20.09
CA VAL A 130 15.53 7.37 -18.95
C VAL A 130 15.74 5.88 -18.75
N THR A 131 16.99 5.46 -18.70
CA THR A 131 17.37 4.06 -18.48
C THR A 131 17.60 3.82 -16.99
N HIS A 132 16.91 2.83 -16.43
CA HIS A 132 17.07 2.43 -15.03
C HIS A 132 17.66 1.03 -14.91
N ASP A 133 18.50 0.83 -13.89
CA ASP A 133 18.98 -0.50 -13.52
C ASP A 133 17.84 -1.37 -12.95
N GLN A 134 17.56 -2.47 -13.64
CA GLN A 134 16.59 -3.50 -13.21
C GLN A 134 17.25 -4.87 -13.05
N SER A 135 18.55 -4.94 -12.85
CA SER A 135 19.31 -6.19 -12.70
C SER A 135 18.86 -7.05 -11.51
N HIS A 136 18.20 -6.43 -10.52
CA HIS A 136 17.59 -7.13 -9.37
C HIS A 136 16.32 -7.92 -9.71
N VAL A 137 15.74 -7.75 -10.91
CA VAL A 137 14.50 -8.40 -11.34
C VAL A 137 14.82 -9.67 -12.12
N ARG A 138 14.34 -10.81 -11.65
CA ARG A 138 14.58 -12.11 -12.27
C ARG A 138 13.25 -12.75 -12.62
N ASP A 139 12.95 -12.90 -13.90
CA ASP A 139 11.74 -13.54 -14.39
C ASP A 139 11.72 -15.03 -13.96
N LEU A 140 10.64 -15.41 -13.28
CA LEU A 140 10.45 -16.78 -12.78
C LEU A 140 10.39 -17.83 -13.91
N ALA A 141 10.03 -17.43 -15.14
CA ALA A 141 10.03 -18.31 -16.30
C ALA A 141 11.44 -18.84 -16.64
N HIS A 142 12.49 -18.10 -16.28
CA HIS A 142 13.88 -18.46 -16.50
C HIS A 142 14.60 -19.04 -15.27
N LEU A 143 13.85 -19.25 -14.16
CA LEU A 143 14.42 -19.75 -12.91
C LEU A 143 13.93 -21.18 -12.62
N LYS A 144 14.82 -21.98 -12.06
CA LYS A 144 14.49 -23.30 -11.51
C LYS A 144 14.37 -23.20 -9.99
N LEU A 145 13.18 -23.36 -9.48
CA LEU A 145 12.94 -23.43 -8.05
C LEU A 145 13.28 -24.82 -7.48
N PRO A 146 13.55 -24.95 -6.18
CA PRO A 146 13.59 -26.25 -5.51
C PRO A 146 12.29 -27.02 -5.76
N ALA A 147 12.40 -28.29 -6.12
CA ALA A 147 11.26 -29.10 -6.59
C ALA A 147 10.09 -29.16 -5.60
N GLU A 148 10.38 -29.17 -4.29
CA GLU A 148 9.35 -29.18 -3.25
C GLU A 148 8.61 -27.84 -3.20
N ASP A 149 9.34 -26.70 -3.23
CA ASP A 149 8.73 -25.37 -3.18
C ASP A 149 7.87 -25.12 -4.43
N GLU A 150 8.37 -25.52 -5.58
CA GLU A 150 7.65 -25.50 -6.85
C GLU A 150 6.35 -26.31 -6.79
N ARG A 151 6.42 -27.53 -6.27
CA ARG A 151 5.26 -28.42 -6.12
C ARG A 151 4.23 -27.84 -5.15
N LEU A 152 4.66 -27.37 -3.98
CA LEU A 152 3.77 -26.77 -2.97
C LEU A 152 3.04 -25.55 -3.51
N GLY A 153 3.77 -24.64 -4.17
CA GLY A 153 3.15 -23.45 -4.75
C GLY A 153 2.15 -23.78 -5.85
N ARG A 154 2.50 -24.67 -6.77
CA ARG A 154 1.61 -25.13 -7.84
C ARG A 154 0.35 -25.82 -7.29
N ASP A 155 0.51 -26.74 -6.32
CA ASP A 155 -0.61 -27.44 -5.73
C ASP A 155 -1.54 -26.49 -4.98
N PHE A 156 -0.99 -25.48 -4.28
CA PHE A 156 -1.76 -24.39 -3.68
C PHE A 156 -2.54 -23.59 -4.73
N GLY A 157 -1.87 -23.13 -5.79
CA GLY A 157 -2.52 -22.34 -6.84
C GLY A 157 -3.69 -23.08 -7.51
N ARG A 158 -3.54 -24.38 -7.76
CA ARG A 158 -4.63 -25.22 -8.30
C ARG A 158 -5.80 -25.32 -7.33
N ARG A 159 -5.54 -25.56 -6.04
CA ARG A 159 -6.60 -25.61 -5.02
C ARG A 159 -7.30 -24.26 -4.90
N PHE A 160 -6.55 -23.17 -4.82
CA PHE A 160 -7.10 -21.83 -4.73
C PHE A 160 -8.08 -21.54 -5.90
N ARG A 161 -7.66 -21.81 -7.14
CA ARG A 161 -8.49 -21.63 -8.33
C ARG A 161 -9.75 -22.51 -8.31
N THR A 162 -9.66 -23.72 -7.78
CA THR A 162 -10.77 -24.68 -7.71
C THR A 162 -11.76 -24.34 -6.61
N GLN A 163 -11.27 -23.92 -5.44
CA GLN A 163 -12.09 -23.56 -4.28
C GLN A 163 -12.89 -22.28 -4.51
N LYS A 164 -12.40 -21.42 -5.39
CA LYS A 164 -12.94 -20.09 -5.63
C LYS A 164 -12.74 -19.17 -4.42
N ALA A 165 -12.94 -17.86 -4.65
CA ALA A 165 -12.92 -16.87 -3.61
C ALA A 165 -13.74 -15.63 -4.01
N ILE A 166 -14.26 -14.90 -3.02
CA ILE A 166 -15.02 -13.68 -3.21
C ILE A 166 -14.30 -12.52 -2.51
N LEU A 167 -13.97 -11.50 -3.28
CA LEU A 167 -13.53 -10.20 -2.77
C LEU A 167 -14.75 -9.28 -2.65
N GLY A 168 -15.16 -8.95 -1.42
CA GLY A 168 -16.21 -7.97 -1.18
C GLY A 168 -15.67 -6.56 -1.35
N VAL A 169 -16.19 -5.81 -2.31
CA VAL A 169 -15.76 -4.44 -2.61
C VAL A 169 -16.87 -3.47 -2.20
N PHE A 170 -16.64 -2.68 -1.14
CA PHE A 170 -17.56 -1.62 -0.74
C PHE A 170 -17.26 -0.36 -1.54
N ASP A 171 -17.88 -0.29 -2.71
CA ASP A 171 -17.68 0.58 -3.85
C ASP A 171 -16.31 0.42 -4.55
N GLU A 172 -16.37 0.28 -5.88
CA GLU A 172 -15.20 0.28 -6.75
C GLU A 172 -14.63 1.70 -6.89
N GLY A 173 -13.43 1.80 -7.46
CA GLY A 173 -12.77 3.07 -7.74
C GLY A 173 -11.42 3.22 -7.05
N CYS A 174 -11.10 2.33 -6.11
CA CYS A 174 -9.77 2.20 -5.50
C CYS A 174 -9.16 3.57 -5.13
N MET A 175 -9.95 4.44 -4.51
CA MET A 175 -9.55 5.80 -4.14
C MET A 175 -8.86 6.60 -5.28
N GLY A 176 -9.33 6.41 -6.53
CA GLY A 176 -8.76 7.08 -7.70
C GLY A 176 -7.43 6.50 -8.19
N MET A 177 -7.03 5.33 -7.69
CA MET A 177 -5.87 4.57 -8.16
C MET A 177 -6.26 3.63 -9.30
N PHE A 178 -6.13 4.07 -10.54
CA PHE A 178 -6.45 3.24 -11.70
C PHE A 178 -5.63 1.95 -11.76
N ASN A 179 -4.39 1.99 -11.33
CA ASN A 179 -3.49 0.82 -11.27
C ASN A 179 -3.99 -0.28 -10.34
N ALA A 180 -4.77 0.06 -9.31
CA ALA A 180 -5.20 -0.87 -8.27
C ALA A 180 -6.41 -1.73 -8.68
N ILE A 181 -7.15 -1.32 -9.70
CA ILE A 181 -8.34 -2.02 -10.21
C ILE A 181 -7.93 -3.21 -11.08
N ILE A 182 -8.47 -4.40 -10.81
CA ILE A 182 -8.29 -5.57 -11.67
C ILE A 182 -9.51 -5.73 -12.58
N PRO A 183 -9.36 -5.77 -13.91
CA PRO A 183 -10.44 -6.17 -14.81
C PRO A 183 -10.99 -7.56 -14.45
N ASP A 184 -12.31 -7.73 -14.53
CA ASP A 184 -12.97 -8.95 -14.06
C ASP A 184 -12.50 -10.21 -14.77
N ASP A 185 -12.27 -10.13 -16.07
CA ASP A 185 -11.75 -11.25 -16.87
C ASP A 185 -10.39 -11.74 -16.39
N LEU A 186 -9.51 -10.81 -16.01
CA LEU A 186 -8.21 -11.15 -15.43
C LEU A 186 -8.35 -11.74 -14.02
N LEU A 187 -9.25 -11.19 -13.21
CA LEU A 187 -9.49 -11.69 -11.85
C LEU A 187 -10.11 -13.08 -11.87
N HIS A 188 -11.15 -13.30 -12.71
CA HIS A 188 -11.85 -14.58 -12.81
C HIS A 188 -10.93 -15.74 -13.22
N ALA A 189 -9.91 -15.47 -14.03
CA ALA A 189 -8.92 -16.46 -14.43
C ALA A 189 -8.13 -17.02 -13.21
N THR A 190 -8.01 -16.25 -12.14
CA THR A 190 -7.36 -16.70 -10.89
C THR A 190 -8.27 -17.56 -10.00
N GLY A 191 -9.58 -17.56 -10.25
CA GLY A 191 -10.60 -18.17 -9.40
C GLY A 191 -11.19 -17.21 -8.37
N CYS A 192 -10.84 -15.92 -8.40
CA CYS A 192 -11.45 -14.88 -7.59
C CYS A 192 -12.57 -14.14 -8.34
N PHE A 193 -13.56 -13.71 -7.58
CA PHE A 193 -14.71 -12.96 -8.06
C PHE A 193 -14.96 -11.76 -7.15
N LYS A 194 -15.53 -10.68 -7.70
CA LYS A 194 -15.93 -9.53 -6.89
C LYS A 194 -17.41 -9.61 -6.52
N GLU A 195 -17.70 -9.48 -5.23
CA GLU A 195 -19.03 -9.08 -4.77
C GLU A 195 -19.02 -7.57 -4.60
N ARG A 196 -19.84 -6.91 -5.43
CA ARG A 196 -19.92 -5.44 -5.46
C ARG A 196 -20.97 -4.95 -4.50
N LEU A 197 -20.52 -4.50 -3.36
CA LEU A 197 -21.32 -3.94 -2.29
C LEU A 197 -21.18 -2.42 -2.27
N SER A 198 -22.23 -1.71 -1.84
CA SER A 198 -22.17 -0.26 -1.72
C SER A 198 -21.77 0.17 -0.32
N GLN A 199 -21.03 1.27 -0.20
CA GLN A 199 -20.80 1.95 1.08
C GLN A 199 -22.13 2.35 1.76
N SER A 200 -23.18 2.62 0.99
CA SER A 200 -24.52 2.88 1.54
C SER A 200 -25.10 1.65 2.23
N THR A 201 -24.84 0.44 1.72
CA THR A 201 -25.22 -0.83 2.36
C THR A 201 -24.48 -1.00 3.69
N LEU A 202 -23.16 -0.74 3.69
CA LEU A 202 -22.38 -0.78 4.93
C LEU A 202 -22.88 0.24 5.96
N TYR A 203 -23.13 1.47 5.52
CA TYR A 203 -23.64 2.53 6.40
C TYR A 203 -25.04 2.18 6.97
N ALA A 204 -25.93 1.64 6.15
CA ALA A 204 -27.24 1.18 6.63
C ALA A 204 -27.08 0.05 7.66
N ALA A 205 -26.26 -0.95 7.38
CA ALA A 205 -25.99 -2.05 8.31
C ALA A 205 -25.36 -1.56 9.64
N MET A 206 -24.49 -0.54 9.60
CA MET A 206 -23.95 0.08 10.82
C MET A 206 -25.05 0.65 11.74
N ARG A 207 -26.11 1.20 11.18
CA ARG A 207 -27.21 1.78 11.95
C ARG A 207 -28.06 0.75 12.65
N GLU A 208 -28.09 -0.48 12.15
CA GLU A 208 -28.80 -1.61 12.75
C GLU A 208 -28.00 -2.28 13.89
N VAL A 209 -26.69 -1.99 14.02
CA VAL A 209 -25.88 -2.51 15.11
C VAL A 209 -26.25 -1.83 16.41
N SER A 210 -26.56 -2.63 17.45
CA SER A 210 -26.92 -2.12 18.76
C SER A 210 -25.75 -1.40 19.45
N ASP A 211 -26.05 -0.41 20.29
CA ASP A 211 -25.04 0.25 21.12
C ASP A 211 -24.36 -0.72 22.09
N ALA A 212 -25.08 -1.73 22.58
CA ALA A 212 -24.54 -2.78 23.43
C ALA A 212 -23.49 -3.64 22.74
N ASP A 213 -23.74 -4.04 21.48
CA ASP A 213 -22.76 -4.77 20.67
C ASP A 213 -21.49 -3.93 20.43
N ALA A 214 -21.66 -2.66 20.05
CA ALA A 214 -20.54 -1.73 19.85
C ALA A 214 -19.73 -1.52 21.16
N ALA A 215 -20.40 -1.32 22.29
CA ALA A 215 -19.76 -1.19 23.60
C ALA A 215 -18.99 -2.46 24.02
N SER A 216 -19.48 -3.64 23.64
CA SER A 216 -18.76 -4.91 23.86
C SER A 216 -17.44 -4.96 23.12
N VAL A 217 -17.41 -4.57 21.83
CA VAL A 217 -16.19 -4.47 21.03
C VAL A 217 -15.22 -3.45 21.64
N PHE A 218 -15.72 -2.26 21.98
CA PHE A 218 -14.91 -1.21 22.62
C PHE A 218 -14.30 -1.67 23.96
N THR A 219 -15.07 -2.36 24.78
CA THR A 219 -14.60 -2.93 26.06
C THR A 219 -13.53 -3.99 25.83
N TRP A 220 -13.69 -4.82 24.81
CA TRP A 220 -12.69 -5.81 24.42
C TRP A 220 -11.36 -5.15 24.01
N LEU A 221 -11.40 -4.09 23.20
CA LEU A 221 -10.21 -3.33 22.79
C LEU A 221 -9.45 -2.76 24.00
N LYS A 222 -10.16 -2.14 24.93
CA LYS A 222 -9.57 -1.63 26.20
C LYS A 222 -8.93 -2.76 27.01
N ARG A 223 -9.62 -3.90 27.15
CA ARG A 223 -9.10 -5.06 27.88
C ARG A 223 -7.85 -5.66 27.25
N LYS A 224 -7.74 -5.64 25.92
CA LYS A 224 -6.54 -6.10 25.19
C LYS A 224 -5.35 -5.15 25.34
N GLY A 225 -5.57 -3.94 25.79
CA GLY A 225 -4.55 -2.96 26.07
C GLY A 225 -4.31 -1.96 24.94
N LEU A 226 -5.24 -1.87 23.97
CA LEU A 226 -5.19 -0.79 22.97
C LEU A 226 -5.25 0.56 23.69
N GLN A 227 -4.22 1.37 23.51
CA GLN A 227 -4.17 2.71 24.07
C GLN A 227 -4.98 3.67 23.19
N MET A 228 -5.86 4.46 23.81
CA MET A 228 -6.68 5.42 23.10
C MET A 228 -6.61 6.77 23.81
N ASN A 229 -6.14 7.80 23.11
CA ASN A 229 -6.07 9.18 23.60
C ASN A 229 -7.43 9.85 23.36
N LEU A 230 -8.41 9.54 24.23
CA LEU A 230 -9.76 10.06 24.09
C LEU A 230 -9.91 11.47 24.64
N GLY A 231 -10.63 12.30 23.90
CA GLY A 231 -11.00 13.66 24.27
C GLY A 231 -12.49 13.91 24.06
N THR A 232 -12.90 15.17 24.07
CA THR A 232 -14.30 15.60 23.95
C THR A 232 -14.58 16.47 22.72
N ASP A 233 -13.54 16.95 22.04
CA ASP A 233 -13.69 17.77 20.83
C ASP A 233 -13.49 16.89 19.58
N GLU A 234 -14.58 16.53 18.91
CA GLU A 234 -14.57 15.70 17.70
C GLU A 234 -13.80 16.31 16.53
N ALA A 235 -13.64 17.63 16.50
CA ALA A 235 -12.93 18.30 15.41
C ALA A 235 -11.42 18.06 15.48
N THR A 236 -10.85 17.93 16.67
CA THR A 236 -9.39 17.87 16.89
C THR A 236 -8.93 16.64 17.66
N GLN A 237 -9.81 15.93 18.33
CA GLN A 237 -9.51 14.80 19.20
C GLN A 237 -10.27 13.54 18.77
N LEU A 238 -9.74 12.38 19.10
CA LEU A 238 -10.49 11.12 19.03
C LEU A 238 -11.49 11.09 20.19
N THR A 239 -12.75 10.84 19.88
CA THR A 239 -13.79 10.73 20.91
C THR A 239 -14.32 9.30 21.05
N GLU A 240 -14.90 8.98 22.20
CA GLU A 240 -15.54 7.69 22.43
C GLU A 240 -16.68 7.43 21.43
N SER A 241 -17.44 8.47 21.09
CA SER A 241 -18.52 8.36 20.09
C SER A 241 -18.00 7.95 18.72
N GLN A 242 -16.88 8.51 18.27
CA GLN A 242 -16.25 8.12 17.01
C GLN A 242 -15.79 6.66 17.03
N VAL A 243 -15.16 6.21 18.12
CA VAL A 243 -14.70 4.81 18.25
C VAL A 243 -15.89 3.84 18.29
N LEU A 244 -16.98 4.20 18.99
CA LEU A 244 -18.20 3.37 19.01
C LEU A 244 -18.83 3.23 17.63
N LEU A 245 -18.83 4.29 16.81
CA LEU A 245 -19.28 4.21 15.42
C LEU A 245 -18.36 3.29 14.58
N GLN A 246 -17.05 3.33 14.81
CA GLN A 246 -16.12 2.40 14.15
C GLN A 246 -16.34 0.95 14.63
N CYS A 247 -16.68 0.72 15.90
CA CYS A 247 -17.09 -0.59 16.39
C CYS A 247 -18.37 -1.10 15.70
N LYS A 248 -19.34 -0.22 15.44
CA LYS A 248 -20.52 -0.56 14.64
C LYS A 248 -20.14 -0.93 13.21
N MET A 249 -19.24 -0.15 12.56
CA MET A 249 -18.74 -0.45 11.23
C MET A 249 -18.05 -1.81 11.17
N TYR A 250 -17.22 -2.14 12.15
CA TYR A 250 -16.54 -3.44 12.27
C TYR A 250 -17.53 -4.60 12.31
N ILE A 251 -18.57 -4.49 13.15
CA ILE A 251 -19.61 -5.52 13.28
C ILE A 251 -20.40 -5.66 11.98
N ALA A 252 -20.81 -4.53 11.39
CA ALA A 252 -21.55 -4.51 10.14
C ALA A 252 -20.74 -5.13 8.97
N ALA A 253 -19.46 -4.78 8.86
CA ALA A 253 -18.56 -5.31 7.84
C ALA A 253 -18.44 -6.85 7.92
N LEU A 254 -18.30 -7.41 9.14
CA LEU A 254 -18.23 -8.85 9.35
C LEU A 254 -19.55 -9.56 9.05
N ARG A 255 -20.69 -8.96 9.42
CA ARG A 255 -22.02 -9.53 9.13
C ARG A 255 -22.29 -9.54 7.62
N LEU A 256 -21.96 -8.47 6.92
CA LEU A 256 -22.07 -8.42 5.46
C LEU A 256 -21.11 -9.39 4.76
N ALA A 257 -19.86 -9.48 5.23
CA ALA A 257 -18.91 -10.45 4.68
C ALA A 257 -19.41 -11.90 4.83
N ASP A 258 -20.00 -12.25 5.98
CA ASP A 258 -20.61 -13.58 6.22
C ASP A 258 -21.84 -13.80 5.33
N GLU A 259 -22.72 -12.81 5.20
CA GLU A 259 -23.94 -12.87 4.39
C GLU A 259 -23.64 -13.12 2.92
N PHE A 260 -22.62 -12.43 2.37
CA PHE A 260 -22.23 -12.54 0.96
C PHE A 260 -21.11 -13.55 0.72
N GLY A 261 -20.65 -14.26 1.75
CA GLY A 261 -19.60 -15.28 1.63
C GLY A 261 -18.24 -14.72 1.19
N CYS A 262 -17.92 -13.49 1.62
CA CYS A 262 -16.65 -12.85 1.23
C CYS A 262 -15.46 -13.46 1.98
N ASP A 263 -14.39 -13.77 1.24
CA ASP A 263 -13.13 -14.28 1.76
C ASP A 263 -12.14 -13.16 2.14
N ALA A 264 -12.32 -11.99 1.57
CA ALA A 264 -11.64 -10.75 1.89
C ALA A 264 -12.55 -9.57 1.55
N ILE A 265 -12.36 -8.42 2.21
CA ILE A 265 -13.15 -7.21 1.91
C ILE A 265 -12.28 -5.98 1.80
N GLY A 266 -12.74 -4.99 1.03
CA GLY A 266 -12.14 -3.66 0.95
C GLY A 266 -13.21 -2.58 1.14
N ILE A 267 -12.89 -1.56 1.95
CA ILE A 267 -13.78 -0.42 2.19
C ILE A 267 -13.19 0.82 1.52
N GLN A 268 -13.95 1.37 0.56
CA GLN A 268 -13.60 2.61 -0.14
C GLN A 268 -14.10 3.81 0.67
N TYR A 269 -13.40 4.17 1.75
CA TYR A 269 -13.86 5.21 2.67
C TYR A 269 -13.88 6.62 2.05
N GLN A 270 -12.82 7.01 1.34
CA GLN A 270 -12.53 8.40 0.95
C GLN A 270 -13.50 9.03 -0.05
N GLN A 271 -14.26 8.24 -0.80
CA GLN A 271 -15.15 8.74 -1.85
C GLN A 271 -16.64 8.73 -1.46
N GLY A 272 -16.97 8.27 -0.26
CA GLY A 272 -18.37 8.21 0.16
C GLY A 272 -18.55 8.32 1.68
N LEU A 273 -18.12 7.32 2.42
CA LEU A 273 -18.29 7.24 3.87
C LEU A 273 -17.67 8.41 4.65
N LYS A 274 -16.65 9.08 4.12
CA LYS A 274 -15.96 10.21 4.75
C LYS A 274 -16.88 11.35 5.18
N ASP A 275 -18.06 11.44 4.58
CA ASP A 275 -19.06 12.46 4.86
C ASP A 275 -20.21 11.95 5.76
N LEU A 276 -20.20 10.66 6.12
CA LEU A 276 -21.28 9.97 6.81
C LEU A 276 -20.84 9.30 8.12
N ALA A 277 -19.58 8.85 8.19
CA ALA A 277 -19.04 8.07 9.31
C ALA A 277 -17.58 8.43 9.59
N PRO A 278 -17.06 8.13 10.80
CA PRO A 278 -15.62 8.14 11.08
C PRO A 278 -14.86 7.16 10.21
N ALA A 279 -13.54 7.34 10.11
CA ALA A 279 -12.63 6.52 9.29
C ALA A 279 -12.78 5.01 9.48
N SER A 280 -12.53 4.23 8.43
CA SER A 280 -12.52 2.75 8.48
C SER A 280 -11.26 2.15 9.11
N ASP A 281 -10.20 2.92 9.28
CA ASP A 281 -8.85 2.41 9.57
C ASP A 281 -8.74 1.55 10.84
N LEU A 282 -9.37 1.96 11.96
CA LEU A 282 -9.43 1.10 13.16
C LEU A 282 -10.09 -0.26 12.84
N VAL A 283 -11.10 -0.26 11.99
CA VAL A 283 -11.82 -1.47 11.54
C VAL A 283 -10.88 -2.37 10.75
N GLU A 284 -10.13 -1.81 9.84
CA GLU A 284 -9.18 -2.51 8.96
C GLU A 284 -8.09 -3.21 9.75
N GLY A 285 -7.51 -2.53 10.74
CA GLY A 285 -6.52 -3.12 11.65
C GLY A 285 -7.08 -4.29 12.45
N MET A 286 -8.35 -4.22 12.89
CA MET A 286 -9.03 -5.34 13.56
C MET A 286 -9.27 -6.51 12.60
N LEU A 287 -9.77 -6.25 11.39
CA LEU A 287 -10.10 -7.30 10.42
C LEU A 287 -8.87 -8.10 9.97
N ASN A 288 -7.74 -7.43 9.77
CA ASN A 288 -6.48 -8.06 9.37
C ASN A 288 -5.78 -8.85 10.51
N ASN A 289 -6.36 -8.90 11.71
CA ASN A 289 -5.78 -9.57 12.87
C ASN A 289 -6.66 -10.76 13.32
N ALA A 290 -6.07 -11.94 13.51
CA ALA A 290 -6.82 -13.12 13.94
C ALA A 290 -7.32 -13.00 15.40
N ASP A 291 -6.47 -12.47 16.29
CA ASP A 291 -6.88 -12.12 17.68
C ASP A 291 -7.61 -10.77 17.67
N ARG A 292 -8.93 -10.78 17.54
CA ARG A 292 -9.80 -9.62 17.36
C ARG A 292 -11.11 -9.74 18.16
N PRO A 293 -11.86 -8.66 18.33
CA PRO A 293 -13.15 -8.72 19.05
C PRO A 293 -14.09 -9.74 18.40
N PRO A 294 -14.66 -10.69 19.16
CA PRO A 294 -15.61 -11.66 18.64
C PRO A 294 -16.92 -10.97 18.22
N VAL A 295 -17.45 -11.36 17.08
CA VAL A 295 -18.73 -10.85 16.55
C VAL A 295 -19.65 -12.02 16.25
N ARG A 296 -20.93 -11.87 16.60
CA ARG A 296 -21.96 -12.84 16.27
C ARG A 296 -22.72 -12.46 15.00
N SER A 297 -23.22 -13.49 14.31
CA SER A 297 -24.19 -13.34 13.20
C SER A 297 -25.40 -12.49 13.65
N ALA A 298 -26.13 -11.95 12.69
CA ALA A 298 -27.29 -11.10 12.97
C ALA A 298 -28.35 -11.78 13.85
N ASP A 299 -28.52 -13.10 13.72
CA ASP A 299 -29.41 -13.91 14.55
C ASP A 299 -28.82 -14.33 15.93
N GLY A 300 -27.57 -13.91 16.22
CA GLY A 300 -26.87 -14.17 17.47
C GLY A 300 -26.34 -15.60 17.68
N LYS A 301 -26.56 -16.52 16.72
CA LYS A 301 -26.30 -17.96 16.93
C LYS A 301 -24.86 -18.39 16.69
N ARG A 302 -24.16 -17.77 15.72
CA ARG A 302 -22.81 -18.16 15.32
C ARG A 302 -21.79 -17.07 15.67
N LEU A 303 -20.57 -17.46 16.03
CA LEU A 303 -19.40 -16.56 15.97
C LEU A 303 -18.90 -16.49 14.55
N LEU A 304 -18.61 -15.27 14.07
CA LEU A 304 -18.15 -15.01 12.73
C LEU A 304 -16.64 -14.98 12.68
N PHE A 305 -16.05 -15.74 11.77
CA PHE A 305 -14.59 -15.81 11.53
C PHE A 305 -13.80 -16.00 12.83
N GLU A 306 -14.23 -16.92 13.69
CA GLU A 306 -13.64 -17.15 15.01
C GLU A 306 -12.19 -17.63 14.91
N GLY A 307 -11.26 -16.90 15.57
CA GLY A 307 -9.83 -17.20 15.51
C GLY A 307 -9.18 -17.00 14.15
N GLU A 308 -9.86 -16.32 13.23
CA GLU A 308 -9.38 -16.04 11.90
C GLU A 308 -9.39 -14.53 11.62
N ALA A 309 -8.41 -14.03 10.85
CA ALA A 309 -8.52 -12.73 10.23
C ALA A 309 -9.48 -12.81 9.03
N LEU A 310 -10.15 -11.70 8.74
CA LEU A 310 -10.79 -11.46 7.45
C LEU A 310 -9.89 -10.48 6.69
N PRO A 311 -9.09 -10.92 5.72
CA PRO A 311 -8.19 -10.04 5.00
C PRO A 311 -8.91 -8.79 4.49
N HIS A 312 -8.39 -7.63 4.86
CA HIS A 312 -8.90 -6.35 4.42
C HIS A 312 -7.88 -5.66 3.52
N PHE A 313 -8.31 -5.22 2.35
CA PHE A 313 -7.48 -4.46 1.42
C PHE A 313 -7.87 -2.98 1.47
N ASN A 314 -6.99 -2.20 2.06
CA ASN A 314 -7.21 -0.78 2.29
C ASN A 314 -7.50 -0.04 0.97
N GLU A 315 -8.35 0.99 1.03
CA GLU A 315 -8.69 1.84 -0.11
C GLU A 315 -9.28 1.09 -1.32
N VAL A 316 -9.75 -0.15 -1.08
CA VAL A 316 -10.20 -1.08 -2.14
C VAL A 316 -9.12 -1.30 -3.22
N ASP A 317 -7.86 -1.42 -2.81
CA ASP A 317 -6.81 -1.86 -3.74
C ASP A 317 -7.01 -3.34 -4.08
N GLU A 318 -7.69 -3.61 -5.19
CA GLU A 318 -8.05 -4.97 -5.61
C GLU A 318 -6.82 -5.85 -5.90
N CYS A 319 -5.74 -5.24 -6.39
CA CYS A 319 -4.46 -5.94 -6.58
C CYS A 319 -3.88 -6.39 -5.24
N ALA A 320 -3.94 -5.53 -4.22
CA ALA A 320 -3.54 -5.91 -2.86
C ALA A 320 -4.56 -6.89 -2.23
N GLY A 321 -5.84 -6.81 -2.59
CA GLY A 321 -6.88 -7.73 -2.15
C GLY A 321 -6.61 -9.17 -2.60
N LEU A 322 -6.33 -9.36 -3.88
CA LEU A 322 -5.94 -10.67 -4.42
C LEU A 322 -4.64 -11.16 -3.79
N ASP A 323 -3.62 -10.30 -3.72
CA ASP A 323 -2.32 -10.62 -3.14
C ASP A 323 -2.44 -10.98 -1.65
N GLY A 324 -3.18 -10.19 -0.87
CA GLY A 324 -3.42 -10.39 0.55
C GLY A 324 -4.16 -11.69 0.84
N LEU A 325 -5.19 -12.02 0.05
CA LEU A 325 -5.95 -13.26 0.21
C LEU A 325 -5.11 -14.50 -0.14
N VAL A 326 -4.36 -14.47 -1.25
CA VAL A 326 -3.43 -15.54 -1.61
C VAL A 326 -2.39 -15.73 -0.50
N THR A 327 -1.83 -14.63 0.00
CA THR A 327 -0.86 -14.65 1.10
C THR A 327 -1.45 -15.26 2.36
N TYR A 328 -2.63 -14.80 2.78
CA TYR A 328 -3.32 -15.29 3.97
C TYR A 328 -3.53 -16.81 3.94
N ARG A 329 -4.11 -17.31 2.87
CA ARG A 329 -4.38 -18.75 2.72
C ARG A 329 -3.10 -19.58 2.65
N LEU A 330 -2.08 -19.08 1.89
CA LEU A 330 -0.79 -19.78 1.77
C LEU A 330 -0.04 -19.84 3.11
N TRP A 331 0.02 -18.73 3.86
CA TRP A 331 0.71 -18.69 5.16
C TRP A 331 0.06 -19.63 6.18
N ARG A 332 -1.27 -19.71 6.18
CA ARG A 332 -1.98 -20.71 7.01
C ARG A 332 -1.59 -22.15 6.64
N GLU A 333 -1.49 -22.48 5.35
CA GLU A 333 -1.04 -23.81 4.93
C GLU A 333 0.42 -24.11 5.29
N LEU A 334 1.26 -23.08 5.31
CA LEU A 334 2.65 -23.22 5.75
C LEU A 334 2.80 -23.27 7.28
N GLY A 335 1.73 -23.05 8.05
CA GLY A 335 1.73 -22.99 9.51
C GLY A 335 2.39 -21.72 10.06
N PHE A 336 2.37 -20.63 9.30
CA PHE A 336 2.91 -19.32 9.69
C PHE A 336 1.79 -18.37 10.11
N ALA A 337 2.14 -17.32 10.85
CA ALA A 337 1.24 -16.24 11.18
C ALA A 337 0.77 -15.54 9.88
N PRO A 338 -0.53 -15.57 9.55
CA PRO A 338 -1.01 -15.17 8.24
C PRO A 338 -1.39 -13.70 8.14
N GLU A 339 -1.34 -12.96 9.26
CA GLU A 339 -1.65 -11.54 9.29
C GLU A 339 -0.76 -10.80 8.30
N ASN A 340 -1.39 -10.12 7.37
CA ASN A 340 -0.71 -9.37 6.33
C ASN A 340 -1.50 -8.09 6.03
N THR A 341 -0.83 -7.10 5.48
CA THR A 341 -1.44 -5.84 5.06
C THR A 341 -0.57 -5.16 4.01
N LEU A 342 -1.14 -4.20 3.31
CA LEU A 342 -0.39 -3.33 2.42
C LEU A 342 0.23 -2.16 3.18
N HIS A 343 1.28 -1.57 2.62
CA HIS A 343 1.91 -0.34 3.08
C HIS A 343 2.26 0.53 1.88
N ASP A 344 2.31 1.86 2.05
CA ASP A 344 2.94 2.75 1.10
C ASP A 344 4.47 2.66 1.17
N LEU A 345 5.12 2.68 0.02
CA LEU A 345 6.53 3.05 -0.10
C LEU A 345 6.64 4.56 0.09
N ARG A 346 6.88 4.97 1.33
CA ARG A 346 6.73 6.38 1.69
C ARG A 346 7.99 7.19 1.45
N TRP A 347 9.11 6.70 1.97
CA TRP A 347 10.36 7.42 2.07
C TRP A 347 11.46 6.49 2.59
N GLY A 348 12.73 6.92 2.55
CA GLY A 348 13.84 6.20 3.16
C GLY A 348 15.12 7.03 3.18
N ALA A 349 16.08 6.58 3.98
CA ALA A 349 17.38 7.20 4.08
C ALA A 349 18.43 6.18 4.52
N GLU A 350 19.69 6.47 4.22
CA GLU A 350 20.82 5.73 4.79
C GLU A 350 20.88 5.95 6.31
N VAL A 351 21.18 4.89 7.05
CA VAL A 351 21.36 4.94 8.50
C VAL A 351 22.72 4.36 8.84
N LYS A 352 23.49 5.09 9.63
CA LYS A 352 24.78 4.60 10.10
C LYS A 352 24.62 3.26 10.81
N ARG A 353 25.34 2.25 10.35
CA ARG A 353 25.31 0.90 10.92
C ARG A 353 25.50 0.86 12.44
N ALA A 354 26.36 1.73 12.97
CA ALA A 354 26.59 1.84 14.41
C ALA A 354 25.33 2.20 15.23
N LEU A 355 24.29 2.72 14.59
CA LEU A 355 23.01 3.04 15.22
C LEU A 355 22.01 1.88 15.19
N LEU A 356 22.31 0.82 14.46
CA LEU A 356 21.43 -0.36 14.37
C LEU A 356 21.77 -1.34 15.50
N PRO A 357 20.77 -1.95 16.16
CA PRO A 357 21.01 -3.00 17.13
C PRO A 357 21.73 -4.18 16.46
N ALA A 358 22.61 -4.84 17.23
CA ALA A 358 23.26 -6.06 16.75
C ALA A 358 22.17 -7.09 16.33
N ARG A 359 22.32 -7.68 15.15
CA ARG A 359 21.37 -8.68 14.67
C ARG A 359 21.29 -9.86 15.62
N SER A 360 20.08 -10.27 15.95
CA SER A 360 19.83 -11.57 16.56
C SER A 360 20.15 -12.66 15.53
N GLY A 361 21.36 -13.24 15.62
CA GLY A 361 21.77 -14.33 14.70
C GLY A 361 23.16 -14.20 14.09
N GLY A 362 23.92 -13.14 14.36
CA GLY A 362 25.35 -13.07 14.06
C GLY A 362 25.75 -12.96 12.58
N GLN A 363 24.81 -12.72 11.66
CA GLN A 363 25.14 -12.55 10.24
C GLN A 363 25.46 -11.09 9.94
N GLU A 364 26.71 -10.81 9.60
CA GLU A 364 27.15 -9.49 9.16
C GLU A 364 26.58 -9.15 7.78
N CYS A 365 25.93 -7.99 7.66
CA CYS A 365 25.75 -7.36 6.35
C CYS A 365 27.12 -7.07 5.70
N PRO A 366 27.22 -6.90 4.38
CA PRO A 366 28.48 -6.56 3.73
C PRO A 366 29.19 -5.43 4.48
N PRO A 367 30.50 -5.55 4.77
CA PRO A 367 31.21 -4.75 5.78
C PRO A 367 31.41 -3.26 5.45
N HIS A 368 30.92 -2.73 4.33
CA HIS A 368 31.42 -1.47 3.79
C HIS A 368 30.39 -0.39 3.42
N SER A 369 29.09 -0.56 3.69
CA SER A 369 28.10 0.52 3.45
C SER A 369 27.03 0.59 4.53
N ASP A 370 26.61 1.81 4.84
CA ASP A 370 25.43 2.05 5.68
C ASP A 370 24.16 1.57 4.93
N PRO A 371 23.26 0.83 5.58
CA PRO A 371 22.08 0.32 4.91
C PRO A 371 21.09 1.44 4.61
N TYR A 372 20.45 1.37 3.44
CA TYR A 372 19.31 2.21 3.11
C TYR A 372 18.05 1.63 3.77
N ILE A 373 17.42 2.40 4.66
CA ILE A 373 16.25 1.97 5.42
C ILE A 373 15.02 2.74 4.98
N TRP A 374 14.08 2.02 4.45
CA TRP A 374 12.80 2.55 4.02
C TRP A 374 11.86 2.79 5.19
N VAL A 375 11.02 3.81 5.06
CA VAL A 375 9.80 3.97 5.83
C VAL A 375 8.64 3.44 4.99
N LEU A 376 8.05 2.36 5.45
CA LEU A 376 6.77 1.87 4.97
C LEU A 376 5.70 2.38 5.93
N LEU A 377 4.65 2.99 5.39
CA LEU A 377 3.60 3.63 6.17
C LEU A 377 2.28 3.45 5.44
N ILE A 378 1.25 3.02 6.15
CA ILE A 378 -0.09 2.88 5.58
C ILE A 378 -1.06 3.86 6.22
N SER A 379 -2.08 4.27 5.50
CA SER A 379 -3.16 5.10 5.99
C SER A 379 -3.84 4.43 7.20
N GLY A 380 -3.48 4.87 8.37
CA GLY A 380 -4.10 4.62 9.67
C GLY A 380 -4.12 3.21 10.24
N ALA A 381 -3.77 2.14 9.52
CA ALA A 381 -3.99 0.80 10.02
C ALA A 381 -2.92 -0.23 9.64
N ALA A 382 -2.47 -0.99 10.64
CA ALA A 382 -1.82 -2.28 10.46
C ALA A 382 -2.31 -3.24 11.54
N PRO A 383 -2.27 -4.58 11.33
CA PRO A 383 -2.72 -5.51 12.34
C PRO A 383 -1.82 -5.46 13.59
N PRO A 384 -2.37 -5.49 14.81
CA PRO A 384 -1.58 -5.54 16.04
C PRO A 384 -0.55 -6.66 16.08
N ALA A 385 -0.77 -7.76 15.40
CA ALA A 385 0.21 -8.85 15.25
C ALA A 385 1.54 -8.40 14.61
N HIS A 386 1.55 -7.28 13.88
CA HIS A 386 2.76 -6.70 13.30
C HIS A 386 3.53 -5.79 14.27
N PHE A 387 2.94 -5.34 15.38
CA PHE A 387 3.55 -4.36 16.26
C PHE A 387 4.44 -4.98 17.35
N ILE A 388 5.44 -4.23 17.79
CA ILE A 388 6.16 -4.52 19.01
C ILE A 388 5.15 -4.52 20.18
N GLY A 389 5.04 -5.62 20.92
CA GLY A 389 4.07 -5.75 22.01
C GLY A 389 2.63 -6.06 21.62
N GLY A 390 2.35 -6.24 20.32
CA GLY A 390 1.01 -6.59 19.84
C GLY A 390 -0.04 -5.55 20.22
N TRP A 391 -1.18 -5.97 20.75
CA TRP A 391 -2.26 -5.08 21.20
C TRP A 391 -1.81 -4.03 22.24
N LYS A 392 -0.88 -4.38 23.13
CA LYS A 392 -0.36 -3.45 24.14
C LYS A 392 0.59 -2.41 23.55
N GLY A 393 1.19 -2.70 22.41
CA GLY A 393 2.01 -1.76 21.65
C GLY A 393 1.23 -0.97 20.59
N ALA A 394 -0.07 -1.22 20.50
CA ALA A 394 -0.96 -0.52 19.59
C ALA A 394 -1.56 0.73 20.25
N CYS A 395 -1.73 1.78 19.47
CA CYS A 395 -2.39 3.01 19.86
C CYS A 395 -3.43 3.41 18.81
N SER A 396 -4.50 4.05 19.24
CA SER A 396 -5.50 4.67 18.40
C SER A 396 -5.56 6.18 18.66
N GLU A 397 -5.37 6.95 17.64
CA GLU A 397 -5.42 8.41 17.65
C GLU A 397 -6.40 8.90 16.58
N ARG A 398 -6.83 10.15 16.70
CA ARG A 398 -7.66 10.76 15.67
C ARG A 398 -6.92 10.81 14.34
N GLN A 399 -7.57 10.35 13.31
CA GLN A 399 -7.10 10.49 11.93
C GLN A 399 -6.87 11.96 11.54
N PRO A 400 -5.88 12.25 10.67
CA PRO A 400 -5.63 13.61 10.20
C PRO A 400 -6.88 14.24 9.57
N ALA A 401 -7.29 15.42 10.05
CA ALA A 401 -8.51 16.09 9.59
C ALA A 401 -8.49 16.42 8.10
N MET A 402 -7.30 16.58 7.52
CA MET A 402 -7.10 16.83 6.09
C MET A 402 -7.74 15.76 5.21
N TYR A 403 -7.63 14.50 5.63
CA TYR A 403 -8.14 13.34 4.89
C TYR A 403 -9.44 12.80 5.49
N PHE A 404 -9.64 12.95 6.79
CA PHE A 404 -10.72 12.33 7.57
C PHE A 404 -11.46 13.39 8.40
N ARG A 405 -12.35 14.12 7.74
CA ARG A 405 -13.03 15.25 8.38
C ARG A 405 -13.89 14.87 9.59
N LEU A 406 -14.50 13.67 9.58
CA LEU A 406 -15.28 13.15 10.70
C LEU A 406 -14.44 12.37 11.72
N GLY A 407 -13.10 12.40 11.57
CA GLY A 407 -12.18 11.76 12.48
C GLY A 407 -12.24 10.25 12.44
N GLY A 408 -12.25 9.65 13.60
CA GLY A 408 -12.10 8.22 13.83
C GLY A 408 -10.70 7.87 14.29
N GLY A 409 -10.55 6.70 14.89
CA GLY A 409 -9.29 6.19 15.42
C GLY A 409 -8.49 5.44 14.36
N THR A 410 -7.19 5.41 14.61
CA THR A 410 -6.19 4.62 13.87
C THR A 410 -5.96 3.26 14.51
N MET A 411 -5.19 2.41 13.86
CA MET A 411 -4.55 1.23 14.46
C MET A 411 -3.05 1.32 14.19
N LYS A 412 -2.36 2.13 15.00
CA LYS A 412 -0.95 2.45 14.80
C LYS A 412 -0.03 1.81 15.82
N GLY A 413 1.22 1.63 15.44
CA GLY A 413 2.31 1.13 16.27
C GLY A 413 3.60 1.08 15.45
N ILE A 414 4.67 0.65 16.10
CA ILE A 414 5.95 0.40 15.47
C ILE A 414 6.01 -1.07 15.10
N SER A 415 6.26 -1.38 13.84
CA SER A 415 6.36 -2.76 13.37
C SER A 415 7.54 -3.49 14.03
N LYS A 416 7.28 -4.72 14.50
CA LYS A 416 8.30 -5.57 15.16
C LYS A 416 9.42 -5.94 14.20
N PRO A 417 10.67 -6.04 14.67
CA PRO A 417 11.76 -6.51 13.83
C PRO A 417 11.55 -7.97 13.42
N GLY A 418 12.01 -8.33 12.22
CA GLY A 418 11.89 -9.69 11.69
C GLY A 418 11.98 -9.76 10.18
N HIS A 419 11.90 -10.96 9.66
CA HIS A 419 11.97 -11.21 8.23
C HIS A 419 10.56 -11.20 7.63
N ILE A 420 10.42 -10.57 6.48
CA ILE A 420 9.17 -10.46 5.75
C ILE A 420 9.32 -10.95 4.32
N VAL A 421 8.23 -11.42 3.77
CA VAL A 421 8.02 -11.52 2.32
C VAL A 421 7.18 -10.33 1.91
N TRP A 422 7.63 -9.61 0.91
CA TRP A 422 6.86 -8.57 0.28
C TRP A 422 6.46 -8.98 -1.14
N SER A 423 5.39 -8.42 -1.62
CA SER A 423 4.91 -8.66 -2.99
C SER A 423 4.05 -7.50 -3.49
N ARG A 424 3.85 -7.48 -4.79
CA ARG A 424 2.86 -6.63 -5.44
C ARG A 424 2.31 -7.33 -6.68
N ILE A 425 0.99 -7.49 -6.73
CA ILE A 425 0.27 -7.81 -7.96
C ILE A 425 -0.09 -6.52 -8.69
N PHE A 426 0.07 -6.49 -10.00
CA PHE A 426 -0.26 -5.32 -10.83
C PHE A 426 -0.70 -5.75 -12.24
N VAL A 427 -1.36 -4.85 -12.96
CA VAL A 427 -1.81 -5.06 -14.34
C VAL A 427 -0.88 -4.35 -15.30
N LYS A 428 -0.37 -5.08 -16.29
CA LYS A 428 0.45 -4.57 -17.39
C LYS A 428 0.16 -5.38 -18.64
N ASP A 429 0.10 -4.72 -19.80
CA ASP A 429 -0.12 -5.37 -21.10
C ASP A 429 -1.35 -6.30 -21.10
N ASN A 430 -2.42 -5.87 -20.44
CA ASN A 430 -3.67 -6.64 -20.24
C ASN A 430 -3.45 -8.02 -19.61
N ALA A 431 -2.47 -8.16 -18.72
CA ALA A 431 -2.17 -9.36 -17.98
C ALA A 431 -1.86 -9.04 -16.51
N LEU A 432 -2.06 -10.02 -15.63
CA LEU A 432 -1.63 -9.93 -14.24
C LEU A 432 -0.14 -10.25 -14.12
N HIS A 433 0.57 -9.41 -13.40
CA HIS A 433 1.97 -9.59 -13.04
C HIS A 433 2.11 -9.65 -11.52
N GLY A 434 3.19 -10.24 -11.04
CA GLY A 434 3.50 -10.30 -9.61
C GLY A 434 5.00 -10.18 -9.35
N ASP A 435 5.38 -9.23 -8.53
CA ASP A 435 6.73 -9.13 -7.98
C ASP A 435 6.75 -9.69 -6.57
N VAL A 436 7.74 -10.50 -6.25
CA VAL A 436 7.91 -11.13 -4.94
C VAL A 436 9.36 -10.99 -4.49
N GLY A 437 9.57 -10.54 -3.27
CA GLY A 437 10.90 -10.41 -2.69
C GLY A 437 10.92 -10.66 -1.19
N VAL A 438 12.09 -10.54 -0.60
CA VAL A 438 12.31 -10.66 0.84
C VAL A 438 12.91 -9.37 1.39
N ALA A 439 12.59 -9.08 2.63
CA ALA A 439 13.12 -7.92 3.32
C ALA A 439 13.24 -8.19 4.82
N GLU A 440 13.90 -7.28 5.52
CA GLU A 440 14.02 -7.31 6.97
C GLU A 440 13.42 -6.05 7.56
N VAL A 441 12.54 -6.20 8.54
CA VAL A 441 12.07 -5.11 9.37
C VAL A 441 13.07 -4.92 10.48
N VAL A 442 13.62 -3.72 10.60
CA VAL A 442 14.65 -3.37 11.60
C VAL A 442 14.07 -2.43 12.65
N GLN A 443 14.59 -2.54 13.85
CA GLN A 443 14.29 -1.59 14.92
C GLN A 443 15.34 -0.47 14.91
N LEU A 444 14.89 0.77 14.84
CA LEU A 444 15.74 1.95 15.00
C LEU A 444 15.74 2.43 16.45
N PRO A 445 16.75 3.22 16.86
CA PRO A 445 16.70 3.95 18.12
C PRO A 445 15.43 4.78 18.23
N GLU A 446 14.89 4.90 19.45
CA GLU A 446 13.63 5.60 19.70
C GLU A 446 13.60 7.02 19.11
N ALA A 447 14.68 7.80 19.33
CA ALA A 447 14.78 9.17 18.82
C ALA A 447 14.72 9.24 17.28
N GLU A 448 15.35 8.28 16.57
CA GLU A 448 15.33 8.21 15.11
C GLU A 448 13.95 7.73 14.61
N THR A 449 13.32 6.78 15.29
CA THR A 449 11.95 6.34 14.98
C THR A 449 10.97 7.51 15.10
N GLN A 450 11.03 8.27 16.19
CA GLN A 450 10.17 9.42 16.41
C GLN A 450 10.43 10.54 15.39
N ARG A 451 11.68 10.81 15.05
CA ARG A 451 12.04 11.79 14.01
C ARG A 451 11.40 11.42 12.67
N ARG A 452 11.59 10.16 12.20
CA ARG A 452 11.00 9.67 10.94
C ARG A 452 9.49 9.68 10.97
N TRP A 453 8.89 9.34 12.11
CA TRP A 453 7.45 9.37 12.26
C TRP A 453 6.88 10.79 12.13
N GLN A 454 7.51 11.78 12.81
CA GLN A 454 7.11 13.18 12.72
C GLN A 454 7.31 13.78 11.31
N GLU A 455 8.31 13.30 10.59
CA GLU A 455 8.57 13.72 9.20
C GLU A 455 7.61 13.07 8.18
N THR A 456 6.75 12.17 8.59
CA THR A 456 5.73 11.52 7.76
C THR A 456 4.31 11.85 8.27
N THR A 457 3.53 10.85 8.62
CA THR A 457 2.20 11.01 9.23
C THR A 457 2.21 10.31 10.59
N PRO A 458 2.44 11.06 11.69
CA PRO A 458 2.67 10.45 13.02
C PRO A 458 1.46 9.71 13.59
N GLN A 459 0.27 9.90 13.02
CA GLN A 459 -0.95 9.16 13.38
C GLN A 459 -1.01 7.75 12.78
N TRP A 460 -0.14 7.40 11.82
CA TRP A 460 -0.19 6.13 11.10
C TRP A 460 0.89 5.16 11.56
N PRO A 461 0.71 3.84 11.40
CA PRO A 461 1.72 2.86 11.78
C PRO A 461 2.99 3.01 10.95
N ILE A 462 4.16 2.74 11.54
CA ILE A 462 5.46 2.88 10.88
C ILE A 462 6.21 1.56 10.87
N MET A 463 6.80 1.22 9.72
CA MET A 463 7.67 0.06 9.52
C MET A 463 8.98 0.52 8.90
N HIS A 464 10.11 0.13 9.51
CA HIS A 464 11.45 0.39 8.98
C HIS A 464 11.98 -0.85 8.29
N THR A 465 12.23 -0.77 6.98
CA THR A 465 12.48 -1.96 6.16
C THR A 465 13.75 -1.82 5.33
N VAL A 466 14.53 -2.89 5.28
CA VAL A 466 15.68 -3.06 4.38
C VAL A 466 15.31 -4.13 3.35
N PHE A 467 15.19 -3.76 2.09
CA PHE A 467 14.98 -4.71 1.01
C PHE A 467 16.28 -5.42 0.65
N GLN A 468 16.27 -6.75 0.61
CA GLN A 468 17.48 -7.52 0.36
C GLN A 468 17.84 -7.53 -1.13
N GLY A 469 19.03 -7.00 -1.45
CA GLY A 469 19.56 -6.97 -2.81
C GLY A 469 18.82 -5.99 -3.75
N ILE A 470 18.19 -4.95 -3.20
CA ILE A 470 17.50 -3.92 -3.96
C ILE A 470 17.91 -2.55 -3.46
N THR A 471 18.45 -1.73 -4.34
CA THR A 471 18.78 -0.33 -4.04
C THR A 471 17.51 0.54 -4.06
N ARG A 472 17.62 1.78 -3.53
CA ARG A 472 16.56 2.79 -3.62
C ARG A 472 16.06 2.97 -5.06
N ASP A 473 16.98 3.20 -5.96
CA ASP A 473 16.64 3.56 -7.34
C ASP A 473 16.12 2.35 -8.12
N GLN A 474 16.60 1.15 -7.83
CA GLN A 474 16.04 -0.08 -8.38
C GLN A 474 14.59 -0.32 -7.91
N MET A 475 14.29 -0.10 -6.62
CA MET A 475 12.92 -0.22 -6.11
C MET A 475 12.00 0.80 -6.80
N MET A 476 12.41 2.05 -6.87
CA MET A 476 11.63 3.10 -7.51
C MET A 476 11.40 2.88 -9.00
N ALA A 477 12.38 2.34 -9.72
CA ALA A 477 12.27 2.05 -11.14
C ALA A 477 11.35 0.86 -11.45
N ARG A 478 11.24 -0.09 -10.52
CA ARG A 478 10.50 -1.34 -10.75
C ARG A 478 9.10 -1.33 -10.19
N HIS A 479 8.88 -0.74 -9.01
CA HIS A 479 7.64 -0.93 -8.27
C HIS A 479 6.44 -0.29 -8.99
N GLN A 480 5.43 -1.10 -9.30
CA GLN A 480 4.26 -0.72 -10.09
C GLN A 480 3.04 -0.48 -9.19
N SER A 481 3.22 0.31 -8.14
CA SER A 481 2.17 0.79 -7.23
C SER A 481 2.77 1.74 -6.19
N ASN A 482 1.93 2.51 -5.51
CA ASN A 482 2.26 3.09 -4.21
C ASN A 482 2.28 2.03 -3.09
N HIS A 483 1.46 0.98 -3.22
CA HIS A 483 1.29 -0.06 -2.21
C HIS A 483 2.21 -1.26 -2.42
N ILE A 484 2.67 -1.83 -1.31
CA ILE A 484 3.42 -3.09 -1.23
C ILE A 484 2.79 -3.98 -0.17
N GLN A 485 2.44 -5.22 -0.52
CA GLN A 485 1.92 -6.20 0.43
C GLN A 485 3.03 -6.79 1.28
N VAL A 486 2.78 -6.94 2.59
CA VAL A 486 3.79 -7.39 3.56
C VAL A 486 3.23 -8.47 4.48
N VAL A 487 4.02 -9.51 4.72
CA VAL A 487 3.71 -10.59 5.65
C VAL A 487 4.98 -11.09 6.35
N TYR A 488 4.90 -11.38 7.64
CA TYR A 488 6.04 -11.91 8.40
C TYR A 488 6.28 -13.40 8.11
N ALA A 489 7.55 -13.78 8.13
CA ALA A 489 7.99 -15.18 8.11
C ALA A 489 8.73 -15.49 9.42
N PRO A 490 8.75 -16.76 9.87
CA PRO A 490 9.37 -17.13 11.15
C PRO A 490 10.88 -16.79 11.26
N ASN A 491 11.59 -16.82 10.15
CA ASN A 491 13.02 -16.50 10.04
C ASN A 491 13.42 -16.28 8.58
N GLU A 492 14.66 -15.86 8.34
CA GLU A 492 15.20 -15.59 6.99
C GLU A 492 15.04 -16.79 6.04
N LYS A 493 15.45 -18.00 6.47
CA LYS A 493 15.34 -19.21 5.64
C LYS A 493 13.89 -19.48 5.20
N GLN A 494 12.95 -19.30 6.12
CA GLN A 494 11.52 -19.49 5.82
C GLN A 494 10.97 -18.34 4.96
N ALA A 495 11.46 -17.12 5.09
CA ALA A 495 11.08 -16.02 4.22
C ALA A 495 11.46 -16.32 2.76
N HIS A 496 12.69 -16.73 2.50
CA HIS A 496 13.12 -17.12 1.15
C HIS A 496 12.30 -18.31 0.61
N ARG A 497 12.05 -19.33 1.45
CA ARG A 497 11.22 -20.48 1.06
C ARG A 497 9.80 -20.07 0.72
N ALA A 498 9.17 -19.29 1.59
CA ALA A 498 7.80 -18.82 1.39
C ALA A 498 7.67 -17.91 0.16
N ALA A 499 8.67 -17.05 -0.11
CA ALA A 499 8.72 -16.23 -1.31
C ALA A 499 8.72 -17.08 -2.59
N ARG A 500 9.52 -18.17 -2.64
CA ARG A 500 9.54 -19.12 -3.78
C ARG A 500 8.22 -19.85 -3.95
N ILE A 501 7.64 -20.35 -2.86
CA ILE A 501 6.35 -21.05 -2.89
C ILE A 501 5.25 -20.10 -3.36
N LYS A 502 5.22 -18.87 -2.84
CA LYS A 502 4.27 -17.82 -3.27
C LYS A 502 4.43 -17.48 -4.75
N ALA A 503 5.67 -17.32 -5.22
CA ALA A 503 5.94 -17.04 -6.63
C ALA A 503 5.44 -18.17 -7.54
N ALA A 504 5.67 -19.44 -7.16
CA ALA A 504 5.14 -20.59 -7.89
C ALA A 504 3.61 -20.65 -7.85
N ALA A 505 2.98 -20.28 -6.73
CA ALA A 505 1.53 -20.20 -6.59
C ALA A 505 0.92 -19.13 -7.52
N LEU A 506 1.49 -17.92 -7.51
CA LEU A 506 1.03 -16.83 -8.39
C LEU A 506 1.18 -17.18 -9.86
N ARG A 507 2.29 -17.82 -10.26
CA ARG A 507 2.47 -18.33 -11.62
C ARG A 507 1.42 -19.36 -12.00
N GLU A 508 1.08 -20.30 -11.11
CA GLU A 508 0.02 -21.29 -11.34
C GLU A 508 -1.36 -20.63 -11.47
N LEU A 509 -1.59 -19.49 -10.80
CA LEU A 509 -2.78 -18.67 -10.98
C LEU A 509 -2.82 -17.90 -12.30
N GLY A 510 -1.75 -17.97 -13.11
CA GLY A 510 -1.69 -17.36 -14.43
C GLY A 510 -0.97 -16.01 -14.48
N LEU A 511 -0.28 -15.61 -13.42
CA LEU A 511 0.46 -14.36 -13.39
C LEU A 511 1.85 -14.49 -14.02
N HIS A 512 2.34 -13.42 -14.64
CA HIS A 512 3.76 -13.25 -14.96
C HIS A 512 4.50 -12.84 -13.68
N VAL A 513 5.39 -13.70 -13.18
CA VAL A 513 5.99 -13.51 -11.86
C VAL A 513 7.48 -13.24 -11.96
N SER A 514 7.95 -12.26 -11.20
CA SER A 514 9.39 -11.98 -11.01
C SER A 514 9.78 -12.14 -9.54
N LEU A 515 10.97 -12.70 -9.32
CA LEU A 515 11.65 -12.62 -8.03
C LEU A 515 12.56 -11.38 -8.04
N CYS A 516 12.37 -10.51 -7.05
CA CYS A 516 13.12 -9.28 -6.92
C CYS A 516 14.16 -9.36 -5.80
N GLY A 517 15.37 -8.84 -6.08
CA GLY A 517 16.47 -8.86 -5.13
C GLY A 517 17.06 -10.26 -4.87
N GLU A 518 17.52 -10.48 -3.64
CA GLU A 518 18.30 -11.68 -3.27
C GLU A 518 17.43 -12.86 -2.80
N VAL A 519 16.29 -13.12 -3.42
CA VAL A 519 15.56 -14.36 -3.11
C VAL A 519 16.41 -15.56 -3.51
N LYS A 520 16.87 -16.35 -2.53
CA LYS A 520 17.71 -17.54 -2.73
C LYS A 520 16.91 -18.63 -3.45
N VAL A 521 17.37 -19.09 -4.61
CA VAL A 521 16.70 -20.11 -5.43
C VAL A 521 17.40 -21.49 -5.39
N SER A 522 18.48 -21.59 -4.65
CA SER A 522 19.22 -22.84 -4.38
C SER A 522 19.21 -23.17 -2.90
#